data_b1cafd290a9c22cc0f247a7cba00f764
#
_entry.id   b1cafd290a9c22cc0f247a7cba00f764
#
_cell.length_a   1.000
_cell.length_b   1.000
_cell.length_c   1.000
_cell.angle_alpha   90.00
_cell.angle_beta   90.00
_cell.angle_gamma   90.00
#
_symmetry.space_group_name_H-M   'P 1'
#
loop_
_entity.id
_entity.type
_entity.pdbx_description
1 polymer ?
#
loop_
_entity_poly.entity_id
_entity_poly.type
_entity_poly.pdbx_seq_one_letter_code
_entity_poly.pdbx_strand_id
1 'polypeptide(L)'
;MKNFEIFRKKYKKMIKKMYLGSSLCKKMIFKSFSRFNVVSTLLFIVLAITCGYVYLYNEGVNVSDVNVAQISNLYAKDSEGVCDLYDGKWVLDESGTYPLYNASQCPFAENSFNCLANGRGDKGYLKWRWKPNNCDVLRFDVGVMLEKLRGKRVVFVGDSLSRTQWESMICMLMNGVDDKKSVYEINGNKISKKIRYLGVRFSTHNFTVEFYRSVFLVKIGSVPKHSPKRVKSTIKLDELDGIRSKWIDSDILVFNTGHWWNRAKLFEIGCYFKVGGRLKLGMSTIDAYTTALNTWASWVESMIDTDRTRVFFRTFEGSHWSGPHGHTCKVTKMPTFGSKSEYRSQFSDIIKKVVNNMAVPVTAMHVTPMGSFRSDAHVGTWSDNPTVPDCSHWCLPGVPDAWNEILFSYL
;
A
#
# COMPACT_ATOMS: atom_id res chain seq x y z
N MET A 1 -28.73 1.81 19.00
CA MET A 1 -29.09 0.65 19.84
C MET A 1 -30.32 -0.14 19.35
N LYS A 2 -31.44 0.45 18.91
CA LYS A 2 -32.60 -0.31 18.40
C LYS A 2 -32.33 -1.17 17.15
N ASN A 3 -31.51 -0.73 16.22
CA ASN A 3 -31.23 -1.46 14.98
C ASN A 3 -30.36 -2.71 15.20
N PHE A 4 -29.47 -2.69 16.19
CA PHE A 4 -28.62 -3.83 16.53
C PHE A 4 -29.42 -5.00 17.13
N GLU A 5 -30.44 -4.69 17.92
CA GLU A 5 -31.34 -5.74 18.46
C GLU A 5 -32.21 -6.39 17.37
N ILE A 6 -32.66 -5.60 16.38
CA ILE A 6 -33.45 -6.10 15.23
C ILE A 6 -32.58 -7.04 14.38
N PHE A 7 -31.32 -6.68 14.15
CA PHE A 7 -30.35 -7.50 13.40
C PHE A 7 -30.01 -8.80 14.16
N ARG A 8 -29.77 -8.70 15.48
CA ARG A 8 -29.52 -9.85 16.33
C ARG A 8 -30.71 -10.81 16.41
N LYS A 9 -31.95 -10.28 16.40
CA LYS A 9 -33.17 -11.08 16.32
C LYS A 9 -33.35 -11.74 14.95
N LYS A 10 -33.08 -11.03 13.84
CA LYS A 10 -33.12 -11.61 12.48
C LYS A 10 -32.06 -12.71 12.31
N TYR A 11 -30.82 -12.48 12.75
CA TYR A 11 -29.72 -13.43 12.67
C TYR A 11 -29.99 -14.69 13.52
N LYS A 12 -30.48 -14.52 14.77
CA LYS A 12 -30.90 -15.66 15.60
C LYS A 12 -32.06 -16.43 14.99
N LYS A 13 -32.98 -15.76 14.30
CA LYS A 13 -34.13 -16.40 13.61
C LYS A 13 -33.66 -17.17 12.39
N MET A 14 -32.65 -16.68 11.66
CA MET A 14 -32.02 -17.33 10.51
C MET A 14 -31.24 -18.59 10.95
N ILE A 15 -30.41 -18.48 11.98
CA ILE A 15 -29.68 -19.64 12.55
C ILE A 15 -30.64 -20.69 13.09
N LYS A 16 -31.74 -20.28 13.76
CA LYS A 16 -32.75 -21.21 14.25
C LYS A 16 -33.50 -21.94 13.13
N LYS A 17 -33.75 -21.27 11.98
CA LYS A 17 -34.29 -21.90 10.76
C LYS A 17 -33.29 -22.89 10.12
N MET A 18 -32.00 -22.56 10.07
CA MET A 18 -30.97 -23.48 9.59
C MET A 18 -30.84 -24.73 10.48
N TYR A 19 -30.90 -24.56 11.80
CA TYR A 19 -30.88 -25.72 12.74
C TYR A 19 -32.14 -26.59 12.66
N LEU A 20 -33.33 -26.01 12.42
CA LEU A 20 -34.55 -26.80 12.19
C LEU A 20 -34.50 -27.57 10.87
N GLY A 21 -33.97 -26.95 9.79
CA GLY A 21 -33.78 -27.62 8.50
C GLY A 21 -32.82 -28.80 8.60
N SER A 22 -31.70 -28.64 9.35
CA SER A 22 -30.73 -29.72 9.57
C SER A 22 -31.26 -30.85 10.46
N SER A 23 -32.17 -30.53 11.39
CA SER A 23 -32.80 -31.54 12.27
C SER A 23 -33.81 -32.42 11.52
N LEU A 24 -34.59 -31.83 10.58
CA LEU A 24 -35.46 -32.63 9.70
C LEU A 24 -34.66 -33.53 8.75
N CYS A 25 -33.57 -33.00 8.18
CA CYS A 25 -32.69 -33.75 7.30
C CYS A 25 -31.99 -34.89 8.06
N LYS A 26 -31.52 -34.65 9.31
CA LYS A 26 -30.96 -35.73 10.17
C LYS A 26 -31.97 -36.78 10.52
N LYS A 27 -33.25 -36.47 10.80
CA LYS A 27 -34.29 -37.46 11.10
C LYS A 27 -34.67 -38.32 9.90
N MET A 28 -34.61 -37.79 8.67
CA MET A 28 -34.85 -38.58 7.45
C MET A 28 -33.67 -39.48 7.10
N ILE A 29 -32.44 -39.05 7.31
CA ILE A 29 -31.23 -39.81 7.03
C ILE A 29 -31.11 -41.02 7.99
N PHE A 30 -31.43 -40.87 9.28
CA PHE A 30 -31.25 -41.95 10.27
C PHE A 30 -32.31 -43.07 10.19
N LYS A 31 -33.45 -42.90 9.52
CA LYS A 31 -34.48 -43.93 9.37
C LYS A 31 -34.31 -44.83 8.13
N SER A 32 -33.35 -44.49 7.22
CA SER A 32 -33.21 -45.21 5.93
C SER A 32 -31.92 -46.02 5.77
N PHE A 33 -31.07 -46.19 6.80
CA PHE A 33 -29.73 -46.73 6.68
C PHE A 33 -29.60 -48.23 6.91
N SER A 34 -30.61 -49.06 6.61
CA SER A 34 -30.44 -50.50 6.79
C SER A 34 -30.44 -51.37 5.53
N ARG A 35 -30.59 -50.84 4.32
CA ARG A 35 -30.37 -51.59 3.04
C ARG A 35 -30.29 -50.63 1.86
N PHE A 36 -29.13 -50.13 1.50
CA PHE A 36 -28.96 -49.40 0.23
C PHE A 36 -27.64 -49.70 -0.50
N ASN A 37 -27.74 -49.94 -1.80
CA ASN A 37 -26.65 -50.10 -2.74
C ASN A 37 -25.99 -48.75 -3.06
N VAL A 38 -24.68 -48.74 -3.42
CA VAL A 38 -23.86 -47.56 -3.75
C VAL A 38 -24.56 -46.57 -4.73
N VAL A 39 -25.36 -47.10 -5.67
CA VAL A 39 -26.13 -46.31 -6.63
C VAL A 39 -27.19 -45.40 -5.97
N SER A 40 -27.87 -45.92 -4.95
CA SER A 40 -28.89 -45.17 -4.20
C SER A 40 -28.26 -44.05 -3.37
N THR A 41 -27.03 -44.26 -2.86
CA THR A 41 -26.30 -43.24 -2.08
C THR A 41 -25.85 -42.11 -2.98
N LEU A 42 -25.37 -42.41 -4.19
CA LEU A 42 -25.01 -41.39 -5.18
C LEU A 42 -26.22 -40.56 -5.68
N LEU A 43 -27.36 -41.22 -5.90
CA LEU A 43 -28.62 -40.54 -6.25
C LEU A 43 -29.09 -39.57 -5.16
N PHE A 44 -28.95 -39.96 -3.87
CA PHE A 44 -29.28 -39.10 -2.74
C PHE A 44 -28.33 -37.91 -2.60
N ILE A 45 -27.05 -38.09 -2.88
CA ILE A 45 -26.06 -36.98 -2.89
C ILE A 45 -26.37 -36.01 -4.02
N VAL A 46 -26.66 -36.50 -5.22
CA VAL A 46 -27.03 -35.65 -6.36
C VAL A 46 -28.33 -34.87 -6.09
N LEU A 47 -29.35 -35.53 -5.50
CA LEU A 47 -30.61 -34.87 -5.11
C LEU A 47 -30.39 -33.81 -4.01
N ALA A 48 -29.54 -34.07 -3.04
CA ALA A 48 -29.21 -33.10 -2.00
C ALA A 48 -28.49 -31.90 -2.54
N ILE A 49 -27.57 -32.10 -3.51
CA ILE A 49 -26.85 -31.00 -4.20
C ILE A 49 -27.81 -30.19 -5.06
N THR A 50 -28.68 -30.85 -5.86
CA THR A 50 -29.67 -30.17 -6.69
C THR A 50 -30.72 -29.42 -5.88
N CYS A 51 -31.25 -30.00 -4.78
CA CYS A 51 -32.16 -29.31 -3.88
C CYS A 51 -31.48 -28.12 -3.17
N GLY A 52 -30.20 -28.24 -2.81
CA GLY A 52 -29.43 -27.12 -2.28
C GLY A 52 -29.23 -26.01 -3.30
N TYR A 53 -28.96 -26.39 -4.55
CA TYR A 53 -28.79 -25.42 -5.66
C TYR A 53 -30.12 -24.73 -6.00
N VAL A 54 -31.24 -25.46 -6.07
CA VAL A 54 -32.58 -24.91 -6.34
C VAL A 54 -33.05 -24.03 -5.16
N TYR A 55 -32.71 -24.39 -3.93
CA TYR A 55 -33.04 -23.55 -2.76
C TYR A 55 -32.29 -22.21 -2.80
N LEU A 56 -30.98 -22.24 -3.15
CA LEU A 56 -30.17 -21.03 -3.31
C LEU A 56 -30.62 -20.19 -4.53
N TYR A 57 -31.08 -20.83 -5.59
CA TYR A 57 -31.59 -20.16 -6.78
C TYR A 57 -32.96 -19.51 -6.58
N ASN A 58 -33.85 -20.13 -5.83
CA ASN A 58 -35.20 -19.58 -5.56
C ASN A 58 -35.22 -18.48 -4.46
N GLU A 59 -34.20 -18.39 -3.63
CA GLU A 59 -34.06 -17.29 -2.66
C GLU A 59 -33.42 -16.03 -3.29
N GLY A 60 -33.09 -16.05 -4.59
CA GLY A 60 -32.55 -14.88 -5.31
C GLY A 60 -31.14 -14.44 -4.82
N VAL A 61 -30.42 -15.30 -4.14
CA VAL A 61 -29.04 -15.03 -3.75
C VAL A 61 -28.12 -15.41 -4.91
N ASN A 62 -27.94 -14.47 -5.82
CA ASN A 62 -26.88 -14.55 -6.82
C ASN A 62 -25.53 -14.44 -6.09
N VAL A 63 -24.82 -15.55 -5.95
CA VAL A 63 -23.50 -15.62 -5.29
C VAL A 63 -22.43 -14.87 -6.13
N SER A 64 -22.74 -14.50 -7.37
CA SER A 64 -21.89 -13.70 -8.25
C SER A 64 -21.87 -12.19 -7.92
N ASP A 65 -22.84 -11.69 -7.11
CA ASP A 65 -23.00 -10.25 -6.85
C ASP A 65 -22.69 -9.82 -5.41
N VAL A 66 -21.98 -10.62 -4.64
CA VAL A 66 -21.35 -10.12 -3.42
C VAL A 66 -20.11 -9.34 -3.82
N ASN A 67 -20.36 -8.14 -4.30
CA ASN A 67 -19.35 -7.17 -4.66
C ASN A 67 -18.56 -6.85 -3.38
N VAL A 68 -17.26 -7.20 -3.34
CA VAL A 68 -16.36 -6.90 -2.23
C VAL A 68 -16.38 -5.39 -1.91
N ALA A 69 -16.69 -4.56 -2.92
CA ALA A 69 -16.97 -3.13 -2.76
C ALA A 69 -18.22 -2.84 -1.89
N GLN A 70 -19.22 -3.71 -1.84
CA GLN A 70 -20.38 -3.54 -0.95
C GLN A 70 -20.08 -3.95 0.49
N ILE A 71 -19.17 -4.90 0.71
CA ILE A 71 -18.71 -5.25 2.05
C ILE A 71 -17.85 -4.13 2.63
N SER A 72 -16.97 -3.52 1.83
CA SER A 72 -16.22 -2.33 2.28
C SER A 72 -17.15 -1.13 2.57
N ASN A 73 -18.24 -0.98 1.82
CA ASN A 73 -19.26 0.04 2.07
C ASN A 73 -20.19 -0.27 3.26
N LEU A 74 -20.36 -1.54 3.66
CA LEU A 74 -21.13 -1.91 4.84
C LEU A 74 -20.38 -1.65 6.16
N TYR A 75 -19.04 -1.72 6.14
CA TYR A 75 -18.21 -1.31 7.29
C TYR A 75 -18.02 0.21 7.39
N ALA A 76 -18.28 0.96 6.31
CA ALA A 76 -18.21 2.42 6.27
C ALA A 76 -19.52 3.13 6.69
N LYS A 77 -20.59 2.41 7.05
CA LYS A 77 -21.93 2.98 7.14
C LYS A 77 -22.55 3.02 8.55
N ASP A 78 -21.77 3.07 9.62
CA ASP A 78 -22.30 3.13 11.00
C ASP A 78 -21.76 4.28 11.86
N SER A 79 -21.54 5.44 11.24
CA SER A 79 -21.57 6.73 11.95
C SER A 79 -21.86 7.83 10.92
N GLU A 80 -22.52 8.90 11.32
CA GLU A 80 -22.88 10.06 10.49
C GLU A 80 -21.62 10.74 9.88
N GLY A 81 -21.01 10.13 8.86
CA GLY A 81 -19.84 10.65 8.13
C GLY A 81 -19.17 9.54 7.35
N VAL A 82 -18.83 9.82 6.09
CA VAL A 82 -17.99 8.95 5.26
C VAL A 82 -16.63 8.79 5.94
N CYS A 83 -16.17 7.55 6.17
CA CYS A 83 -14.85 7.25 6.72
C CYS A 83 -13.76 7.71 5.76
N ASP A 84 -13.06 8.80 6.08
CA ASP A 84 -11.84 9.22 5.42
C ASP A 84 -10.63 8.73 6.22
N LEU A 85 -9.98 7.67 5.74
CA LEU A 85 -8.79 7.08 6.37
C LEU A 85 -7.62 8.06 6.51
N TYR A 86 -7.63 9.15 5.76
CA TYR A 86 -6.55 10.14 5.72
C TYR A 86 -6.87 11.41 6.52
N ASP A 87 -8.11 11.54 6.99
CA ASP A 87 -8.53 12.58 7.91
C ASP A 87 -8.42 12.11 9.35
N GLY A 88 -7.30 12.39 10.00
CA GLY A 88 -7.03 11.86 11.34
C GLY A 88 -5.91 12.60 12.07
N LYS A 89 -5.44 11.94 13.11
CA LYS A 89 -4.34 12.42 13.96
C LYS A 89 -3.46 11.26 14.42
N TRP A 90 -2.23 11.59 14.75
CA TRP A 90 -1.36 10.67 15.48
C TRP A 90 -1.77 10.64 16.95
N VAL A 91 -1.95 9.44 17.48
CA VAL A 91 -2.26 9.20 18.90
C VAL A 91 -1.20 8.29 19.51
N LEU A 92 -0.91 8.49 20.77
CA LEU A 92 -0.01 7.61 21.51
C LEU A 92 -0.67 6.24 21.64
N ASP A 93 0.08 5.17 21.35
CA ASP A 93 -0.39 3.82 21.58
C ASP A 93 -0.15 3.41 23.03
N GLU A 94 -1.21 3.24 23.78
CA GLU A 94 -1.19 2.80 25.19
C GLU A 94 -1.30 1.27 25.31
N SER A 95 -1.61 0.58 24.21
CA SER A 95 -1.78 -0.88 24.20
C SER A 95 -0.46 -1.65 24.19
N GLY A 96 0.66 -0.97 23.92
CA GLY A 96 1.97 -1.59 23.76
C GLY A 96 2.14 -2.40 22.47
N THR A 97 1.20 -2.25 21.50
CA THR A 97 1.28 -2.95 20.21
C THR A 97 2.40 -2.38 19.31
N TYR A 98 2.69 -1.08 19.46
CA TYR A 98 3.72 -0.42 18.65
C TYR A 98 5.05 -0.33 19.38
N PRO A 99 6.16 -0.55 18.66
CA PRO A 99 6.26 -0.77 17.22
C PRO A 99 5.83 -2.19 16.79
N LEU A 100 5.30 -2.33 15.58
CA LEU A 100 4.77 -3.59 15.04
C LEU A 100 5.85 -4.67 14.81
N TYR A 101 7.12 -4.29 14.79
CA TYR A 101 8.27 -5.18 14.63
C TYR A 101 9.54 -4.55 15.20
N ASN A 102 10.59 -5.36 15.32
CA ASN A 102 11.94 -4.90 15.66
C ASN A 102 12.81 -4.89 14.39
N ALA A 103 13.27 -3.71 13.94
CA ALA A 103 14.10 -3.59 12.75
C ALA A 103 15.41 -4.39 12.82
N SER A 104 15.99 -4.55 14.01
CA SER A 104 17.23 -5.35 14.19
C SER A 104 17.02 -6.85 13.94
N GLN A 105 15.76 -7.31 13.92
CA GLN A 105 15.39 -8.70 13.61
C GLN A 105 14.92 -8.87 12.16
N CYS A 106 14.83 -7.79 11.39
CA CYS A 106 14.42 -7.81 9.99
C CYS A 106 15.63 -7.62 9.06
N PRO A 107 16.11 -8.65 8.39
CA PRO A 107 17.28 -8.55 7.49
C PRO A 107 16.99 -7.78 6.21
N PHE A 108 15.74 -7.39 5.98
CA PHE A 108 15.31 -6.64 4.79
C PHE A 108 15.20 -5.13 5.03
N ALA A 109 15.35 -4.66 6.28
CA ALA A 109 15.49 -3.23 6.57
C ALA A 109 16.93 -2.78 6.28
N GLU A 110 17.10 -1.79 5.39
CA GLU A 110 18.42 -1.21 5.12
C GLU A 110 18.95 -0.49 6.36
N ASN A 111 20.22 -0.64 6.65
CA ASN A 111 20.86 -0.02 7.82
C ASN A 111 20.63 1.49 7.90
N SER A 112 20.56 2.17 6.76
CA SER A 112 20.30 3.62 6.70
C SER A 112 19.00 4.05 7.40
N PHE A 113 18.01 3.14 7.52
CA PHE A 113 16.71 3.42 8.11
C PHE A 113 16.55 2.82 9.51
N ASN A 114 17.50 2.01 9.97
CA ASN A 114 17.48 1.45 11.33
C ASN A 114 18.08 2.44 12.34
N CYS A 115 17.32 3.47 12.67
CA CYS A 115 17.77 4.57 13.52
C CYS A 115 18.24 4.12 14.91
N LEU A 116 17.60 3.08 15.48
CA LEU A 116 18.01 2.55 16.80
C LEU A 116 19.37 1.87 16.73
N ALA A 117 19.61 1.05 15.72
CA ALA A 117 20.92 0.41 15.52
C ALA A 117 22.02 1.44 15.20
N ASN A 118 21.64 2.58 14.60
CA ASN A 118 22.53 3.69 14.29
C ASN A 118 22.70 4.69 15.44
N GLY A 119 22.31 4.31 16.67
CA GLY A 119 22.60 5.06 17.88
C GLY A 119 21.51 6.04 18.33
N ARG A 120 20.31 6.02 17.73
CA ARG A 120 19.19 6.80 18.26
C ARG A 120 18.72 6.25 19.60
N GLY A 121 18.95 7.00 20.69
CA GLY A 121 18.54 6.59 22.05
C GLY A 121 17.05 6.84 22.35
N ASP A 122 16.44 7.80 21.66
CA ASP A 122 15.01 8.12 21.81
C ASP A 122 14.12 7.09 21.10
N LYS A 123 13.17 6.54 21.85
CA LYS A 123 12.16 5.58 21.36
C LYS A 123 10.75 6.16 21.31
N GLY A 124 10.58 7.45 21.62
CA GLY A 124 9.26 8.10 21.66
C GLY A 124 8.52 8.03 20.34
N TYR A 125 9.23 8.22 19.22
CA TYR A 125 8.67 8.21 17.87
C TYR A 125 8.03 6.86 17.47
N LEU A 126 8.39 5.76 18.13
CA LEU A 126 7.88 4.40 17.85
C LEU A 126 6.46 4.16 18.39
N LYS A 127 6.00 4.98 19.34
CA LYS A 127 4.78 4.75 20.11
C LYS A 127 3.52 5.39 19.48
N TRP A 128 3.62 5.96 18.30
CA TRP A 128 2.53 6.69 17.68
C TRP A 128 1.88 5.85 16.59
N ARG A 129 0.52 5.81 16.62
CA ARG A 129 -0.30 5.22 15.56
C ARG A 129 -1.21 6.26 14.93
N TRP A 130 -1.53 6.07 13.67
CA TRP A 130 -2.51 6.91 12.98
C TRP A 130 -3.93 6.52 13.39
N LYS A 131 -4.75 7.51 13.73
CA LYS A 131 -6.17 7.35 14.05
C LYS A 131 -7.00 8.30 13.20
N PRO A 132 -7.79 7.80 12.23
CA PRO A 132 -8.80 8.60 11.53
C PRO A 132 -9.81 9.19 12.51
N ASN A 133 -10.42 10.34 12.15
CA ASN A 133 -11.32 11.04 13.05
C ASN A 133 -12.69 10.33 13.22
N ASN A 134 -13.24 9.77 12.14
CA ASN A 134 -14.60 9.24 12.10
C ASN A 134 -14.69 7.72 11.97
N CYS A 135 -13.57 7.03 12.01
CA CYS A 135 -13.49 5.57 11.94
C CYS A 135 -12.17 5.07 12.53
N ASP A 136 -12.02 3.77 12.67
CA ASP A 136 -10.77 3.15 13.08
C ASP A 136 -10.13 2.44 11.88
N VAL A 137 -8.82 2.62 11.69
CA VAL A 137 -8.02 1.73 10.84
C VAL A 137 -8.06 0.35 11.47
N LEU A 138 -8.33 -0.66 10.67
CA LEU A 138 -8.26 -2.06 11.13
C LEU A 138 -6.86 -2.28 11.71
N ARG A 139 -6.80 -2.75 12.95
CA ARG A 139 -5.51 -3.10 13.57
C ARG A 139 -4.81 -4.13 12.69
N PHE A 140 -3.53 -3.90 12.47
CA PHE A 140 -2.72 -4.83 11.71
C PHE A 140 -2.68 -6.18 12.42
N ASP A 141 -3.25 -7.19 11.77
CA ASP A 141 -3.14 -8.60 12.15
C ASP A 141 -2.27 -9.30 11.11
N VAL A 142 -1.09 -9.71 11.53
CA VAL A 142 -0.10 -10.31 10.64
C VAL A 142 -0.57 -11.64 10.07
N GLY A 143 -1.28 -12.46 10.85
CA GLY A 143 -1.81 -13.75 10.39
C GLY A 143 -2.86 -13.57 9.30
N VAL A 144 -3.80 -12.66 9.52
CA VAL A 144 -4.82 -12.30 8.53
C VAL A 144 -4.18 -11.76 7.24
N MET A 145 -3.14 -10.91 7.35
CA MET A 145 -2.48 -10.33 6.18
C MET A 145 -1.68 -11.37 5.40
N LEU A 146 -0.97 -12.27 6.07
CA LEU A 146 -0.25 -13.37 5.41
C LEU A 146 -1.21 -14.24 4.57
N GLU A 147 -2.40 -14.53 5.10
CA GLU A 147 -3.41 -15.29 4.36
C GLU A 147 -4.05 -14.50 3.21
N LYS A 148 -4.37 -13.22 3.41
CA LYS A 148 -4.90 -12.35 2.34
C LYS A 148 -3.93 -12.19 1.18
N LEU A 149 -2.62 -12.23 1.45
CA LEU A 149 -1.57 -12.12 0.43
C LEU A 149 -1.20 -13.47 -0.20
N ARG A 150 -1.73 -14.59 0.28
CA ARG A 150 -1.42 -15.92 -0.25
C ARG A 150 -1.64 -16.00 -1.76
N GLY A 151 -0.63 -16.46 -2.46
CA GLY A 151 -0.63 -16.57 -3.93
C GLY A 151 -0.50 -15.25 -4.68
N LYS A 152 -0.39 -14.11 -3.99
CA LYS A 152 -0.37 -12.77 -4.60
C LYS A 152 1.04 -12.29 -4.96
N ARG A 153 1.06 -11.36 -5.89
CA ARG A 153 2.24 -10.61 -6.27
C ARG A 153 2.03 -9.13 -5.96
N VAL A 154 2.73 -8.60 -4.96
CA VAL A 154 2.70 -7.20 -4.55
C VAL A 154 3.89 -6.47 -5.16
N VAL A 155 3.65 -5.38 -5.87
CA VAL A 155 4.69 -4.63 -6.58
C VAL A 155 4.67 -3.17 -6.16
N PHE A 156 5.79 -2.70 -5.66
CA PHE A 156 6.06 -1.28 -5.39
C PHE A 156 6.93 -0.69 -6.49
N VAL A 157 6.53 0.46 -7.01
CA VAL A 157 7.26 1.18 -8.07
C VAL A 157 7.46 2.63 -7.66
N GLY A 158 8.69 3.09 -7.64
CA GLY A 158 8.93 4.49 -7.31
C GLY A 158 10.37 4.82 -6.91
N ASP A 159 10.48 5.77 -5.99
CA ASP A 159 11.76 6.25 -5.46
C ASP A 159 12.14 5.54 -4.14
N SER A 160 13.04 6.16 -3.37
CA SER A 160 13.51 5.60 -2.09
C SER A 160 12.40 5.48 -1.04
N LEU A 161 11.35 6.30 -1.10
CA LEU A 161 10.24 6.22 -0.14
C LEU A 161 9.30 5.05 -0.47
N SER A 162 9.15 4.68 -1.75
CA SER A 162 8.50 3.42 -2.12
C SER A 162 9.29 2.22 -1.60
N ARG A 163 10.61 2.28 -1.69
CA ARG A 163 11.48 1.23 -1.14
C ARG A 163 11.35 1.13 0.39
N THR A 164 11.33 2.26 1.11
CA THR A 164 11.16 2.25 2.57
C THR A 164 9.80 1.67 2.97
N GLN A 165 8.72 1.94 2.22
CA GLN A 165 7.42 1.32 2.44
C GLN A 165 7.44 -0.19 2.16
N TRP A 166 8.13 -0.62 1.10
CA TRP A 166 8.36 -2.02 0.77
C TRP A 166 9.14 -2.75 1.88
N GLU A 167 10.23 -2.16 2.39
CA GLU A 167 11.00 -2.71 3.52
C GLU A 167 10.13 -2.85 4.78
N SER A 168 9.37 -1.81 5.11
CA SER A 168 8.40 -1.81 6.21
C SER A 168 7.40 -2.97 6.08
N MET A 169 6.75 -3.12 4.91
CA MET A 169 5.79 -4.20 4.67
C MET A 169 6.39 -5.59 4.92
N ILE A 170 7.58 -5.84 4.41
CA ILE A 170 8.26 -7.12 4.60
C ILE A 170 8.55 -7.36 6.10
N CYS A 171 9.06 -6.36 6.80
CA CYS A 171 9.37 -6.49 8.23
C CYS A 171 8.11 -6.71 9.09
N MET A 172 7.00 -6.02 8.77
CA MET A 172 5.71 -6.24 9.42
C MET A 172 5.22 -7.69 9.21
N LEU A 173 5.27 -8.19 7.98
CA LEU A 173 4.79 -9.54 7.63
C LEU A 173 5.71 -10.64 8.17
N MET A 174 7.02 -10.42 8.20
CA MET A 174 7.98 -11.38 8.77
C MET A 174 7.71 -11.67 10.25
N ASN A 175 7.12 -10.73 10.97
CA ASN A 175 6.85 -10.94 12.40
C ASN A 175 5.91 -12.14 12.65
N GLY A 176 4.99 -12.43 11.72
CA GLY A 176 4.07 -13.56 11.79
C GLY A 176 4.54 -14.87 11.14
N VAL A 177 5.77 -14.93 10.65
CA VAL A 177 6.32 -16.15 10.03
C VAL A 177 7.22 -16.87 11.03
N ASP A 178 6.95 -18.14 11.33
CA ASP A 178 7.75 -18.94 12.27
C ASP A 178 9.13 -19.26 11.70
N ASP A 179 9.19 -19.88 10.54
CA ASP A 179 10.45 -20.16 9.85
C ASP A 179 10.91 -18.93 9.05
N LYS A 180 11.78 -18.12 9.65
CA LYS A 180 12.34 -16.92 9.01
C LYS A 180 13.16 -17.24 7.74
N LYS A 181 13.65 -18.47 7.57
CA LYS A 181 14.37 -18.90 6.36
C LYS A 181 13.45 -19.10 5.16
N SER A 182 12.14 -19.25 5.41
CA SER A 182 11.14 -19.31 4.34
C SER A 182 10.91 -17.95 3.65
N VAL A 183 11.49 -16.86 4.20
CA VAL A 183 11.44 -15.51 3.63
C VAL A 183 12.83 -15.12 3.14
N TYR A 184 12.98 -14.90 1.83
CA TYR A 184 14.28 -14.64 1.22
C TYR A 184 14.18 -13.72 -0.01
N GLU A 185 15.27 -13.00 -0.31
CA GLU A 185 15.40 -12.22 -1.54
C GLU A 185 15.64 -13.16 -2.72
N ILE A 186 14.84 -13.03 -3.80
CA ILE A 186 14.74 -14.03 -4.89
C ILE A 186 16.03 -14.17 -5.70
N ASN A 187 16.85 -13.13 -5.79
CA ASN A 187 18.12 -13.14 -6.53
C ASN A 187 19.35 -13.25 -5.61
N GLY A 188 19.14 -13.40 -4.30
CA GLY A 188 20.21 -13.40 -3.31
C GLY A 188 20.88 -12.04 -3.10
N ASN A 189 20.24 -10.95 -3.52
CA ASN A 189 20.78 -9.60 -3.35
C ASN A 189 20.74 -9.18 -1.88
N LYS A 190 21.79 -8.50 -1.44
CA LYS A 190 21.73 -7.71 -0.22
C LYS A 190 20.86 -6.47 -0.45
N ILE A 191 19.97 -6.14 0.50
CA ILE A 191 19.13 -4.95 0.43
C ILE A 191 20.01 -3.70 0.38
N SER A 192 19.89 -2.93 -0.68
CA SER A 192 20.72 -1.76 -0.92
C SER A 192 20.07 -0.79 -1.91
N LYS A 193 20.24 0.53 -1.67
CA LYS A 193 19.80 1.60 -2.58
C LYS A 193 20.43 1.53 -3.99
N LYS A 194 21.46 0.73 -4.19
CA LYS A 194 22.14 0.56 -5.49
C LYS A 194 21.36 -0.40 -6.39
N ILE A 195 20.57 -1.29 -5.82
CA ILE A 195 19.82 -2.32 -6.57
C ILE A 195 18.53 -1.69 -7.12
N ARG A 196 18.29 -1.88 -8.42
CA ARG A 196 17.13 -1.34 -9.10
C ARG A 196 15.87 -2.20 -8.94
N TYR A 197 16.05 -3.49 -8.78
CA TYR A 197 15.00 -4.47 -8.55
C TYR A 197 15.36 -5.32 -7.33
N LEU A 198 14.42 -5.40 -6.40
CA LEU A 198 14.48 -6.27 -5.23
C LEU A 198 13.16 -7.04 -5.13
N GLY A 199 13.23 -8.31 -4.79
CA GLY A 199 12.04 -9.14 -4.61
C GLY A 199 12.21 -10.08 -3.43
N VAL A 200 11.25 -10.09 -2.52
CA VAL A 200 11.23 -10.98 -1.36
C VAL A 200 10.10 -11.99 -1.50
N ARG A 201 10.45 -13.26 -1.34
CA ARG A 201 9.55 -14.41 -1.39
C ARG A 201 9.17 -14.84 0.02
N PHE A 202 7.88 -15.01 0.27
CA PHE A 202 7.32 -15.68 1.42
C PHE A 202 6.86 -17.08 0.96
N SER A 203 7.75 -18.07 1.04
CA SER A 203 7.52 -19.37 0.39
C SER A 203 6.39 -20.17 1.03
N THR A 204 6.22 -20.13 2.35
CA THR A 204 5.15 -20.84 3.08
C THR A 204 3.74 -20.32 2.74
N HIS A 205 3.63 -19.05 2.34
CA HIS A 205 2.38 -18.43 1.93
C HIS A 205 2.30 -18.19 0.42
N ASN A 206 3.32 -18.62 -0.33
CA ASN A 206 3.35 -18.57 -1.79
C ASN A 206 3.13 -17.17 -2.40
N PHE A 207 3.61 -16.08 -1.79
CA PHE A 207 3.51 -14.73 -2.35
C PHE A 207 4.86 -14.03 -2.46
N THR A 208 4.92 -12.94 -3.23
CA THR A 208 6.11 -12.09 -3.40
C THR A 208 5.77 -10.62 -3.14
N VAL A 209 6.75 -9.92 -2.56
CA VAL A 209 6.73 -8.46 -2.43
C VAL A 209 7.94 -7.89 -3.16
N GLU A 210 7.70 -7.14 -4.23
CA GLU A 210 8.72 -6.66 -5.14
C GLU A 210 8.84 -5.14 -5.13
N PHE A 211 10.04 -4.64 -5.36
CA PHE A 211 10.31 -3.21 -5.53
C PHE A 211 11.05 -2.95 -6.83
N TYR A 212 10.57 -2.00 -7.60
CA TYR A 212 11.20 -1.50 -8.81
C TYR A 212 11.53 -0.01 -8.67
N ARG A 213 12.81 0.31 -8.73
CA ARG A 213 13.25 1.70 -8.69
C ARG A 213 12.98 2.41 -10.01
N SER A 214 12.01 3.29 -10.01
CA SER A 214 11.64 4.17 -11.13
C SER A 214 11.24 5.55 -10.59
N VAL A 215 12.25 6.38 -10.31
CA VAL A 215 12.10 7.63 -9.53
C VAL A 215 11.23 8.69 -10.21
N PHE A 216 11.10 8.64 -11.53
CA PHE A 216 10.26 9.54 -12.31
C PHE A 216 9.05 8.85 -12.94
N LEU A 217 8.94 7.52 -12.85
CA LEU A 217 8.03 6.62 -13.57
C LEU A 217 8.22 6.63 -15.10
N VAL A 218 8.77 7.69 -15.62
CA VAL A 218 9.08 7.88 -17.04
C VAL A 218 10.58 7.70 -17.32
N LYS A 219 10.91 7.50 -18.57
CA LYS A 219 12.24 7.07 -19.02
C LYS A 219 13.26 8.21 -18.95
N ILE A 220 14.42 7.90 -18.38
CA ILE A 220 15.61 8.74 -18.50
C ILE A 220 16.24 8.45 -19.86
N GLY A 221 16.52 9.46 -20.64
CA GLY A 221 17.04 9.35 -22.00
C GLY A 221 18.35 10.08 -22.23
N SER A 222 18.94 9.79 -23.37
CA SER A 222 20.15 10.46 -23.86
C SER A 222 19.84 11.91 -24.29
N VAL A 223 20.91 12.68 -24.33
CA VAL A 223 20.87 14.07 -24.82
C VAL A 223 20.67 14.10 -26.33
N PRO A 224 19.70 14.85 -26.87
CA PRO A 224 19.57 15.02 -28.31
C PRO A 224 20.80 15.71 -28.94
N LYS A 225 21.10 15.40 -30.20
CA LYS A 225 22.15 16.10 -30.96
C LYS A 225 21.90 17.61 -30.96
N HIS A 226 22.95 18.40 -30.91
CA HIS A 226 22.91 19.87 -30.90
C HIS A 226 22.25 20.51 -29.67
N SER A 227 22.10 19.76 -28.57
CA SER A 227 21.61 20.32 -27.31
C SER A 227 22.64 21.25 -26.68
N PRO A 228 22.20 22.31 -25.94
CA PRO A 228 23.10 23.15 -25.16
C PRO A 228 24.00 22.32 -24.21
N LYS A 229 25.25 22.75 -24.02
CA LYS A 229 26.26 22.04 -23.18
C LYS A 229 25.81 21.77 -21.74
N ARG A 230 24.88 22.60 -21.21
CA ARG A 230 24.28 22.41 -19.87
C ARG A 230 23.38 21.19 -19.76
N VAL A 231 22.86 20.65 -20.87
CA VAL A 231 22.01 19.45 -20.88
C VAL A 231 22.90 18.22 -20.83
N LYS A 232 22.80 17.43 -19.76
CA LYS A 232 23.59 16.22 -19.53
C LYS A 232 22.74 14.96 -19.67
N SER A 233 21.43 15.05 -19.42
CA SER A 233 20.46 13.97 -19.56
C SER A 233 19.07 14.55 -19.82
N THR A 234 18.14 13.68 -20.22
CA THR A 234 16.75 14.09 -20.43
C THR A 234 15.79 13.14 -19.73
N ILE A 235 14.63 13.65 -19.30
CA ILE A 235 13.48 12.85 -18.87
C ILE A 235 12.47 12.92 -20.01
N LYS A 236 12.14 11.76 -20.57
CA LYS A 236 11.14 11.61 -21.65
C LYS A 236 9.77 11.49 -21.03
N LEU A 237 9.04 12.59 -20.94
CA LEU A 237 7.78 12.67 -20.22
C LEU A 237 6.63 11.84 -20.86
N ASP A 238 6.77 11.53 -22.14
CA ASP A 238 5.85 10.75 -22.97
C ASP A 238 6.23 9.27 -23.15
N GLU A 239 7.28 8.81 -22.47
CA GLU A 239 7.70 7.41 -22.48
C GLU A 239 7.86 6.89 -21.04
N LEU A 240 7.11 5.87 -20.64
CA LEU A 240 7.34 5.22 -19.35
C LEU A 240 8.69 4.51 -19.28
N ASP A 241 9.13 4.27 -18.05
CA ASP A 241 10.35 3.51 -17.78
C ASP A 241 10.32 2.16 -18.52
N GLY A 242 11.47 1.76 -19.06
CA GLY A 242 11.61 0.54 -19.85
C GLY A 242 11.28 -0.75 -19.09
N ILE A 243 11.29 -0.71 -17.76
CA ILE A 243 10.94 -1.88 -16.92
C ILE A 243 9.43 -2.03 -16.68
N ARG A 244 8.58 -1.16 -17.24
CA ARG A 244 7.13 -1.17 -17.02
C ARG A 244 6.44 -2.50 -17.32
N SER A 245 6.97 -3.30 -18.25
CA SER A 245 6.45 -4.64 -18.56
C SER A 245 6.50 -5.60 -17.37
N LYS A 246 7.38 -5.34 -16.38
CA LYS A 246 7.49 -6.13 -15.16
C LYS A 246 6.42 -5.81 -14.13
N TRP A 247 5.64 -4.74 -14.34
CA TRP A 247 4.59 -4.31 -13.41
C TRP A 247 3.21 -4.92 -13.72
N ILE A 248 3.01 -5.39 -14.98
CA ILE A 248 1.68 -5.75 -15.54
C ILE A 248 1.01 -6.89 -14.77
N ASP A 249 1.72 -7.97 -14.44
CA ASP A 249 1.13 -9.17 -13.84
C ASP A 249 1.10 -9.14 -12.30
N SER A 250 0.94 -7.97 -11.70
CA SER A 250 0.81 -7.82 -10.25
C SER A 250 -0.66 -7.95 -9.81
N ASP A 251 -0.90 -8.39 -8.58
CA ASP A 251 -2.22 -8.37 -7.95
C ASP A 251 -2.44 -7.05 -7.20
N ILE A 252 -1.35 -6.50 -6.63
CA ILE A 252 -1.34 -5.22 -5.91
C ILE A 252 -0.18 -4.41 -6.47
N LEU A 253 -0.47 -3.22 -6.99
CA LEU A 253 0.49 -2.35 -7.66
C LEU A 253 0.47 -0.96 -7.03
N VAL A 254 1.56 -0.59 -6.35
CA VAL A 254 1.68 0.65 -5.58
C VAL A 254 2.72 1.55 -6.20
N PHE A 255 2.31 2.72 -6.63
CA PHE A 255 3.18 3.75 -7.22
C PHE A 255 3.46 4.89 -6.26
N ASN A 256 4.64 5.49 -6.35
CA ASN A 256 4.91 6.84 -5.88
C ASN A 256 5.95 7.54 -6.77
N THR A 257 5.92 8.85 -6.79
CA THR A 257 6.98 9.71 -7.30
C THR A 257 6.82 11.11 -6.73
N GLY A 258 7.90 11.89 -6.63
CA GLY A 258 7.85 13.28 -6.15
C GLY A 258 9.20 13.81 -5.68
N HIS A 259 9.91 13.10 -4.82
CA HIS A 259 11.15 13.57 -4.17
C HIS A 259 12.32 13.87 -5.12
N TRP A 260 12.25 13.38 -6.35
CA TRP A 260 13.24 13.65 -7.40
C TRP A 260 12.86 14.82 -8.31
N TRP A 261 11.63 15.33 -8.21
CA TRP A 261 11.12 16.42 -9.02
C TRP A 261 11.44 17.78 -8.40
N ASN A 262 12.71 18.05 -8.18
CA ASN A 262 13.19 19.30 -7.62
C ASN A 262 14.38 19.85 -8.41
N ARG A 263 14.67 21.15 -8.20
CA ARG A 263 15.69 21.88 -8.96
C ARG A 263 17.06 21.23 -8.86
N ALA A 264 17.47 20.80 -7.66
CA ALA A 264 18.80 20.21 -7.43
C ALA A 264 18.99 18.89 -8.17
N LYS A 265 17.97 18.04 -8.15
CA LYS A 265 18.02 16.71 -8.82
C LYS A 265 17.64 16.77 -10.31
N LEU A 266 17.30 17.93 -10.85
CA LEU A 266 16.98 18.15 -12.25
C LEU A 266 17.98 19.11 -12.88
N PHE A 267 17.73 20.40 -12.75
CA PHE A 267 18.42 21.42 -13.54
C PHE A 267 19.87 21.64 -13.11
N GLU A 268 20.20 21.51 -11.83
CA GLU A 268 21.56 21.70 -11.33
C GLU A 268 22.52 20.59 -11.80
N ILE A 269 22.00 19.36 -12.00
CA ILE A 269 22.77 18.26 -12.59
C ILE A 269 22.65 18.20 -14.12
N GLY A 270 21.94 19.13 -14.74
CA GLY A 270 21.77 19.22 -16.19
C GLY A 270 20.74 18.24 -16.76
N CYS A 271 19.75 17.82 -15.96
CA CYS A 271 18.65 16.98 -16.41
C CYS A 271 17.46 17.85 -16.83
N TYR A 272 17.01 17.73 -18.07
CA TYR A 272 15.93 18.52 -18.66
C TYR A 272 14.85 17.62 -19.27
N PHE A 273 13.70 18.19 -19.60
CA PHE A 273 12.53 17.47 -20.09
C PHE A 273 12.53 17.33 -21.61
N LYS A 274 11.95 16.21 -22.07
CA LYS A 274 11.75 15.91 -23.49
C LYS A 274 10.34 15.38 -23.73
N VAL A 275 9.65 15.91 -24.75
CA VAL A 275 8.29 15.50 -25.17
C VAL A 275 8.24 15.48 -26.68
N GLY A 276 7.69 14.44 -27.30
CA GLY A 276 7.56 14.30 -28.75
C GLY A 276 8.91 14.41 -29.48
N GLY A 277 9.97 13.88 -28.89
CA GLY A 277 11.31 14.00 -29.41
C GLY A 277 11.99 15.36 -29.21
N ARG A 278 11.30 16.40 -28.73
CA ARG A 278 11.79 17.78 -28.60
C ARG A 278 12.21 18.12 -27.19
N LEU A 279 13.34 18.76 -27.01
CA LEU A 279 13.85 19.26 -25.74
C LEU A 279 13.02 20.45 -25.27
N LYS A 280 12.64 20.47 -23.98
CA LYS A 280 11.79 21.49 -23.32
C LYS A 280 12.59 22.21 -22.24
N LEU A 281 13.44 23.18 -22.61
CA LEU A 281 14.35 23.86 -21.68
C LEU A 281 13.64 24.82 -20.69
N GLY A 282 12.48 25.36 -21.08
CA GLY A 282 11.69 26.32 -20.28
C GLY A 282 10.47 25.69 -19.58
N MET A 283 10.31 24.37 -19.64
CA MET A 283 9.18 23.69 -19.01
C MET A 283 9.34 23.69 -17.49
N SER A 284 8.29 24.06 -16.77
CA SER A 284 8.28 24.02 -15.31
C SER A 284 8.30 22.56 -14.80
N THR A 285 8.79 22.37 -13.57
CA THR A 285 8.75 21.03 -12.93
C THR A 285 7.32 20.55 -12.74
N ILE A 286 6.38 21.45 -12.46
CA ILE A 286 4.96 21.13 -12.26
C ILE A 286 4.30 20.65 -13.55
N ASP A 287 4.53 21.32 -14.66
CA ASP A 287 4.00 20.91 -15.97
C ASP A 287 4.61 19.57 -16.40
N ALA A 288 5.91 19.41 -16.16
CA ALA A 288 6.61 18.17 -16.46
C ALA A 288 6.09 16.98 -15.60
N TYR A 289 5.88 17.23 -14.32
CA TYR A 289 5.30 16.24 -13.41
C TYR A 289 3.88 15.83 -13.85
N THR A 290 3.04 16.80 -14.15
CA THR A 290 1.68 16.57 -14.67
C THR A 290 1.71 15.75 -15.96
N THR A 291 2.61 16.11 -16.90
CA THR A 291 2.77 15.36 -18.15
C THR A 291 3.19 13.91 -17.91
N ALA A 292 4.15 13.68 -17.02
CA ALA A 292 4.61 12.34 -16.66
C ALA A 292 3.49 11.49 -16.00
N LEU A 293 2.68 12.10 -15.13
CA LEU A 293 1.55 11.42 -14.50
C LEU A 293 0.44 11.08 -15.51
N ASN A 294 0.16 11.97 -16.47
CA ASN A 294 -0.79 11.67 -17.54
C ASN A 294 -0.29 10.49 -18.42
N THR A 295 1.01 10.44 -18.71
CA THR A 295 1.61 9.29 -19.41
C THR A 295 1.49 8.00 -18.61
N TRP A 296 1.67 8.06 -17.28
CA TRP A 296 1.45 6.93 -16.39
C TRP A 296 -0.03 6.50 -16.38
N ALA A 297 -0.97 7.44 -16.25
CA ALA A 297 -2.40 7.17 -16.23
C ALA A 297 -2.87 6.48 -17.52
N SER A 298 -2.50 7.02 -18.69
CA SER A 298 -2.82 6.42 -19.98
C SER A 298 -2.26 4.99 -20.15
N TRP A 299 -1.08 4.73 -19.55
CA TRP A 299 -0.52 3.39 -19.56
C TRP A 299 -1.30 2.44 -18.64
N VAL A 300 -1.68 2.88 -17.44
CA VAL A 300 -2.52 2.05 -16.53
C VAL A 300 -3.83 1.71 -17.21
N GLU A 301 -4.52 2.68 -17.80
CA GLU A 301 -5.80 2.50 -18.50
C GLU A 301 -5.71 1.54 -19.70
N SER A 302 -4.55 1.51 -20.38
CA SER A 302 -4.38 0.69 -21.59
C SER A 302 -3.79 -0.69 -21.35
N MET A 303 -3.05 -0.89 -20.23
CA MET A 303 -2.22 -2.07 -20.04
C MET A 303 -2.50 -2.86 -18.76
N ILE A 304 -3.19 -2.29 -17.79
CA ILE A 304 -3.48 -2.95 -16.53
C ILE A 304 -4.92 -3.43 -16.50
N ASP A 305 -5.09 -4.72 -16.29
CA ASP A 305 -6.38 -5.32 -15.96
C ASP A 305 -6.74 -4.98 -14.50
N THR A 306 -7.59 -3.96 -14.33
CA THR A 306 -7.98 -3.47 -13.01
C THR A 306 -9.07 -4.31 -12.34
N ASP A 307 -9.66 -5.27 -13.02
CA ASP A 307 -10.53 -6.29 -12.41
C ASP A 307 -9.70 -7.30 -11.60
N ARG A 308 -8.46 -7.52 -12.03
CA ARG A 308 -7.48 -8.38 -11.36
C ARG A 308 -6.53 -7.59 -10.43
N THR A 309 -5.98 -6.48 -10.91
CA THR A 309 -4.90 -5.72 -10.26
C THR A 309 -5.46 -4.52 -9.51
N ARG A 310 -5.30 -4.48 -8.20
CA ARG A 310 -5.58 -3.27 -7.41
C ARG A 310 -4.44 -2.27 -7.56
N VAL A 311 -4.74 -1.11 -8.11
CA VAL A 311 -3.76 -0.06 -8.37
C VAL A 311 -3.87 1.07 -7.35
N PHE A 312 -2.74 1.41 -6.76
CA PHE A 312 -2.62 2.49 -5.78
C PHE A 312 -1.58 3.51 -6.23
N PHE A 313 -1.85 4.77 -5.98
CA PHE A 313 -0.86 5.82 -6.10
C PHE A 313 -0.72 6.55 -4.76
N ARG A 314 0.42 6.40 -4.09
CA ARG A 314 0.71 7.08 -2.83
C ARG A 314 1.12 8.52 -3.12
N THR A 315 0.46 9.48 -2.44
CA THR A 315 0.74 10.91 -2.59
C THR A 315 2.13 11.29 -2.05
N PHE A 316 2.56 12.50 -2.37
CA PHE A 316 3.86 13.02 -1.93
C PHE A 316 3.87 13.25 -0.42
N GLU A 317 4.90 12.80 0.24
CA GLU A 317 5.18 13.08 1.66
C GLU A 317 6.10 14.29 1.79
N GLY A 318 5.83 15.12 2.80
CA GLY A 318 6.67 16.27 3.11
C GLY A 318 8.04 15.86 3.65
N SER A 319 9.03 16.70 3.39
CA SER A 319 10.32 16.67 4.07
C SER A 319 10.36 17.79 5.10
N HIS A 320 11.02 17.57 6.26
CA HIS A 320 11.09 18.56 7.33
C HIS A 320 12.46 19.28 7.39
N TRP A 321 12.96 19.63 6.21
CA TRP A 321 14.17 20.44 6.13
C TRP A 321 13.92 21.87 6.63
N SER A 322 14.90 22.44 7.34
CA SER A 322 14.83 23.76 7.96
C SER A 322 16.11 24.54 7.71
N GLY A 323 16.17 25.75 8.26
CA GLY A 323 17.31 26.66 8.14
C GLY A 323 17.43 27.36 6.78
N PRO A 324 18.43 28.23 6.63
CA PRO A 324 18.69 28.89 5.36
C PRO A 324 18.90 27.88 4.23
N HIS A 325 18.19 28.05 3.14
CA HIS A 325 18.23 27.17 1.95
C HIS A 325 17.75 25.72 2.18
N GLY A 326 17.10 25.39 3.32
CA GLY A 326 16.57 24.03 3.56
C GLY A 326 17.65 22.96 3.70
N HIS A 327 18.81 23.26 4.27
CA HIS A 327 19.92 22.33 4.43
C HIS A 327 20.09 21.77 5.85
N THR A 328 19.26 22.22 6.79
CA THR A 328 19.32 21.75 8.18
C THR A 328 18.20 20.76 8.45
N CYS A 329 18.54 19.62 9.03
CA CYS A 329 17.58 18.63 9.51
C CYS A 329 17.51 18.65 11.04
N LYS A 330 16.42 19.16 11.60
CA LYS A 330 16.17 19.17 13.03
C LYS A 330 15.02 18.23 13.36
N VAL A 331 15.35 17.05 13.85
CA VAL A 331 14.36 16.06 14.28
C VAL A 331 13.79 16.50 15.64
N THR A 332 12.46 16.51 15.77
CA THR A 332 11.77 16.84 17.03
C THR A 332 11.68 15.61 17.93
N LYS A 333 11.27 15.78 19.20
CA LYS A 333 11.11 14.66 20.15
C LYS A 333 9.73 14.01 20.09
N MET A 334 8.77 14.68 19.49
CA MET A 334 7.36 14.25 19.38
C MET A 334 6.75 14.80 18.10
N PRO A 335 5.63 14.24 17.62
CA PRO A 335 4.90 14.79 16.51
C PRO A 335 4.56 16.27 16.70
N THR A 336 4.51 17.00 15.62
CA THR A 336 3.99 18.38 15.63
C THR A 336 2.48 18.34 15.49
N PHE A 337 1.79 19.26 16.16
CA PHE A 337 0.36 19.42 16.09
C PHE A 337 0.07 20.77 15.42
N GLY A 338 -0.54 20.75 14.25
CA GLY A 338 -0.87 21.95 13.48
C GLY A 338 -2.23 21.82 12.76
N SER A 339 -2.68 22.87 12.12
CA SER A 339 -3.92 22.83 11.34
C SER A 339 -3.69 22.12 9.99
N LYS A 340 -4.71 21.41 9.48
CA LYS A 340 -4.69 20.77 8.14
C LYS A 340 -4.32 21.69 6.99
N SER A 341 -4.59 23.00 7.10
CA SER A 341 -4.36 23.97 6.05
C SER A 341 -2.87 24.24 5.73
N GLU A 342 -1.98 23.88 6.67
CA GLU A 342 -0.53 24.11 6.53
C GLU A 342 0.18 23.06 5.67
N TYR A 343 -0.47 21.92 5.39
CA TYR A 343 0.17 20.77 4.78
C TYR A 343 -0.37 20.44 3.39
N ARG A 344 -0.35 21.44 2.50
CA ARG A 344 -0.66 21.24 1.10
C ARG A 344 0.59 20.92 0.30
N SER A 345 0.52 19.90 -0.54
CA SER A 345 1.54 19.59 -1.54
C SER A 345 0.94 19.70 -2.93
N GLN A 346 1.47 20.59 -3.75
CA GLN A 346 1.07 20.72 -5.15
C GLN A 346 1.24 19.40 -5.93
N PHE A 347 2.27 18.61 -5.60
CA PHE A 347 2.45 17.26 -6.18
C PHE A 347 1.30 16.34 -5.80
N SER A 348 0.87 16.35 -4.54
CA SER A 348 -0.25 15.52 -4.07
C SER A 348 -1.58 15.93 -4.70
N ASP A 349 -1.80 17.24 -4.90
CA ASP A 349 -3.00 17.74 -5.57
C ASP A 349 -3.04 17.30 -7.04
N ILE A 350 -1.90 17.31 -7.73
CA ILE A 350 -1.79 16.80 -9.11
C ILE A 350 -2.04 15.30 -9.15
N ILE A 351 -1.47 14.50 -8.24
CA ILE A 351 -1.73 13.06 -8.15
C ILE A 351 -3.23 12.81 -8.00
N LYS A 352 -3.88 13.44 -7.02
CA LYS A 352 -5.32 13.29 -6.78
C LYS A 352 -6.14 13.67 -8.01
N LYS A 353 -5.80 14.79 -8.65
CA LYS A 353 -6.48 15.23 -9.87
C LYS A 353 -6.34 14.23 -11.01
N VAL A 354 -5.15 13.70 -11.25
CA VAL A 354 -4.91 12.73 -12.32
C VAL A 354 -5.66 11.44 -12.01
N VAL A 355 -5.53 10.89 -10.80
CA VAL A 355 -6.21 9.66 -10.40
C VAL A 355 -7.74 9.79 -10.47
N ASN A 356 -8.31 10.90 -10.00
CA ASN A 356 -9.77 11.12 -10.05
C ASN A 356 -10.32 11.25 -11.48
N ASN A 357 -9.47 11.56 -12.45
CA ASN A 357 -9.86 11.69 -13.86
C ASN A 357 -9.65 10.40 -14.68
N MET A 358 -9.11 9.34 -14.07
CA MET A 358 -8.90 8.06 -14.76
C MET A 358 -10.21 7.33 -15.01
N ALA A 359 -10.28 6.66 -16.15
CA ALA A 359 -11.44 5.85 -16.53
C ALA A 359 -11.49 4.49 -15.82
N VAL A 360 -10.38 4.06 -15.21
CA VAL A 360 -10.26 2.79 -14.49
C VAL A 360 -10.05 3.04 -12.98
N PRO A 361 -10.45 2.11 -12.11
CA PRO A 361 -10.33 2.29 -10.67
C PRO A 361 -8.86 2.32 -10.21
N VAL A 362 -8.44 3.44 -9.67
CA VAL A 362 -7.15 3.65 -9.01
C VAL A 362 -7.37 4.35 -7.67
N THR A 363 -6.71 3.89 -6.62
CA THR A 363 -6.83 4.51 -5.29
C THR A 363 -5.67 5.46 -5.04
N ALA A 364 -5.98 6.74 -4.80
CA ALA A 364 -5.00 7.71 -4.30
C ALA A 364 -4.83 7.54 -2.79
N MET A 365 -3.69 7.01 -2.35
CA MET A 365 -3.33 6.94 -0.92
C MET A 365 -2.84 8.30 -0.44
N HIS A 366 -3.72 9.10 0.16
CA HIS A 366 -3.44 10.49 0.54
C HIS A 366 -2.65 10.60 1.86
N VAL A 367 -1.42 10.09 1.90
CA VAL A 367 -0.57 10.05 3.11
C VAL A 367 0.12 11.38 3.45
N THR A 368 0.00 12.40 2.61
CA THR A 368 0.64 13.72 2.82
C THR A 368 0.38 14.30 4.22
N PRO A 369 -0.86 14.35 4.73
CA PRO A 369 -1.11 14.87 6.07
C PRO A 369 -0.44 14.05 7.16
N MET A 370 -0.38 12.72 6.99
CA MET A 370 0.21 11.82 7.99
C MET A 370 1.70 12.10 8.20
N GLY A 371 2.46 12.23 7.10
CA GLY A 371 3.89 12.53 7.15
C GLY A 371 4.17 13.91 7.74
N SER A 372 3.35 14.90 7.42
CA SER A 372 3.57 16.31 7.79
C SER A 372 3.65 16.58 9.29
N PHE A 373 3.04 15.74 10.11
CA PHE A 373 3.09 15.86 11.57
C PHE A 373 4.30 15.17 12.22
N ARG A 374 5.06 14.38 11.48
CA ARG A 374 6.03 13.43 12.03
C ARG A 374 7.49 13.85 11.83
N SER A 375 7.81 15.13 12.05
CA SER A 375 9.21 15.59 12.07
C SER A 375 10.09 14.84 13.08
N ASP A 376 9.49 14.19 14.07
CA ASP A 376 10.13 13.34 15.08
C ASP A 376 10.65 12.01 14.52
N ALA A 377 10.10 11.51 13.42
CA ALA A 377 10.32 10.15 12.92
C ALA A 377 11.29 10.06 11.73
N HIS A 378 11.94 11.16 11.34
CA HIS A 378 12.96 11.16 10.31
C HIS A 378 14.27 10.49 10.75
N VAL A 379 15.01 10.01 9.76
CA VAL A 379 16.35 9.44 9.97
C VAL A 379 17.29 10.46 10.64
N GLY A 380 17.20 11.74 10.29
CA GLY A 380 18.01 12.78 10.92
C GLY A 380 19.49 12.54 10.68
N THR A 381 20.26 12.38 11.76
CA THR A 381 21.67 12.02 11.73
C THR A 381 21.92 10.55 12.09
N TRP A 382 20.87 9.78 12.32
CA TRP A 382 20.94 8.36 12.67
C TRP A 382 20.84 7.47 11.42
N SER A 383 21.75 7.65 10.49
CA SER A 383 21.94 6.80 9.32
C SER A 383 23.29 6.07 9.38
N ASP A 384 23.55 5.22 8.40
CA ASP A 384 24.88 4.61 8.19
C ASP A 384 26.00 5.63 7.88
N ASN A 385 25.62 6.88 7.56
CA ASN A 385 26.54 8.02 7.43
C ASN A 385 26.02 9.24 8.21
N PRO A 386 26.37 9.38 9.50
CA PRO A 386 25.87 10.43 10.37
C PRO A 386 26.33 11.85 9.99
N THR A 387 27.28 11.98 9.08
CA THR A 387 27.75 13.30 8.61
C THR A 387 26.76 13.95 7.60
N VAL A 388 25.83 13.17 7.07
CA VAL A 388 24.85 13.63 6.09
C VAL A 388 23.46 13.58 6.75
N PRO A 389 22.89 14.74 7.14
CA PRO A 389 21.56 14.77 7.72
C PRO A 389 20.49 14.39 6.71
N ASP A 390 19.41 13.71 7.16
CA ASP A 390 18.30 13.28 6.32
C ASP A 390 16.94 13.54 6.99
N CYS A 391 16.24 14.55 6.49
CA CYS A 391 14.86 14.87 6.87
C CYS A 391 13.84 14.54 5.75
N SER A 392 14.20 13.65 4.83
CA SER A 392 13.31 13.16 3.77
C SER A 392 12.93 11.69 3.97
N HIS A 393 13.79 10.91 4.61
CA HIS A 393 13.50 9.49 4.88
C HIS A 393 13.07 9.28 6.33
N TRP A 394 12.38 8.17 6.55
CA TRP A 394 11.80 7.78 7.82
C TRP A 394 12.58 6.65 8.46
N CYS A 395 12.69 6.67 9.79
CA CYS A 395 13.15 5.52 10.55
C CYS A 395 12.21 4.32 10.35
N LEU A 396 12.76 3.11 10.40
CA LEU A 396 12.02 1.87 10.47
C LEU A 396 12.30 1.17 11.83
N PRO A 397 11.24 0.74 12.53
CA PRO A 397 9.80 1.00 12.36
C PRO A 397 9.47 2.49 12.41
N GLY A 398 8.34 2.90 11.79
CA GLY A 398 7.92 4.29 11.81
C GLY A 398 6.75 4.63 10.88
N VAL A 399 6.78 5.82 10.31
CA VAL A 399 5.69 6.34 9.47
C VAL A 399 5.31 5.42 8.29
N PRO A 400 6.24 4.74 7.60
CA PRO A 400 5.89 3.81 6.53
C PRO A 400 5.02 2.62 6.96
N ASP A 401 5.06 2.23 8.23
CA ASP A 401 4.21 1.16 8.77
C ASP A 401 2.74 1.57 8.72
N ALA A 402 2.42 2.81 9.08
CA ALA A 402 1.06 3.34 8.99
C ALA A 402 0.55 3.44 7.54
N TRP A 403 1.42 3.70 6.56
CA TRP A 403 1.03 3.63 5.15
C TRP A 403 0.65 2.22 4.73
N ASN A 404 1.35 1.21 5.26
CA ASN A 404 1.04 -0.20 5.02
C ASN A 404 -0.24 -0.63 5.74
N GLU A 405 -0.50 -0.17 6.96
CA GLU A 405 -1.77 -0.41 7.66
C GLU A 405 -2.96 0.13 6.85
N ILE A 406 -2.83 1.34 6.28
CA ILE A 406 -3.84 1.89 5.38
C ILE A 406 -3.94 1.05 4.09
N LEU A 407 -2.84 0.68 3.46
CA LEU A 407 -2.87 -0.19 2.29
C LEU A 407 -3.60 -1.50 2.59
N PHE A 408 -3.32 -2.12 3.74
CA PHE A 408 -3.97 -3.35 4.17
C PHE A 408 -5.48 -3.18 4.46
N SER A 409 -5.93 -1.98 4.84
CA SER A 409 -7.36 -1.70 5.01
C SER A 409 -8.15 -1.78 3.70
N TYR A 410 -7.48 -1.67 2.57
CA TYR A 410 -8.07 -1.85 1.24
C TYR A 410 -8.04 -3.31 0.77
N LEU A 411 -7.27 -4.20 1.39
CA LEU A 411 -7.13 -5.60 0.98
C LEU A 411 -8.11 -6.50 1.71
#